data_a6114e112ff34ed882cb21cb95bb41a4
#
_entry.id   a6114e112ff34ed882cb21cb95bb41a4
#
_cell.length_a   1.000
_cell.length_b   1.000
_cell.length_c   1.000
_cell.angle_alpha   90.00
_cell.angle_beta   90.00
_cell.angle_gamma   90.00
#
_symmetry.space_group_name_H-M   'P 1'
#
loop_
_entity.id
_entity.type
_entity.pdbx_description
1 polymer ?
#
loop_
_entity_poly.entity_id
_entity_poly.type
_entity_poly.pdbx_seq_one_letter_code
_entity_poly.pdbx_strand_id
1 'polypeptide(L)'
;SLYAYCLTEYINERKKISYGYTNLITVLCGISLVLWLINAFNGMYIYYDATGLDQTGPHYLLSQAFNVVLPAMTMVLAFRYHDVIGWRNTWIWVLYGLIPVLSIPVQVLWAVTPVCLATTVSLVLVYTLIHVEQAEREANIEKELAQKELALSESNNSLVLSQIQPHFLYNALTSIYRLCDVKPEAAKEAVSNFSKYLRGNLDSIKQKKMISFADELKHLQAYLALEKIRYDDYLEVRYDIQAMEFFLPPLTIQPLVENALYHGIKNKRGKGMIRIDGEMEDSDCILRITDNGRGMTPERLGQVREGIRNRNACETEIYGLYNVNERIRLNFGEKYGITITSTYGEGTCVTVRLPEYTL
;
A
#
# COMPACT_ATOMS: atom_id res chain seq x y z
N SER A 1 -12.40 18.25 -37.77
CA SER A 1 -12.76 19.02 -36.56
C SER A 1 -12.74 18.20 -35.27
N LEU A 2 -13.33 17.02 -35.26
CA LEU A 2 -13.28 16.10 -34.10
C LEU A 2 -11.85 15.77 -33.65
N TYR A 3 -10.97 15.66 -34.62
CA TYR A 3 -9.57 15.37 -34.45
C TYR A 3 -8.78 16.43 -33.67
N ALA A 4 -8.97 17.71 -34.00
CA ALA A 4 -8.32 18.79 -33.28
C ALA A 4 -8.77 18.82 -31.80
N TYR A 5 -10.03 18.48 -31.56
CA TYR A 5 -10.57 18.33 -30.23
C TYR A 5 -9.93 17.15 -29.47
N CYS A 6 -9.86 15.98 -30.11
CA CYS A 6 -9.21 14.80 -29.49
C CYS A 6 -7.75 15.06 -29.14
N LEU A 7 -6.98 15.75 -29.99
CA LEU A 7 -5.60 16.11 -29.65
C LEU A 7 -5.50 17.07 -28.49
N THR A 8 -6.37 18.08 -28.42
CA THR A 8 -6.37 19.03 -27.29
C THR A 8 -6.74 18.36 -26.00
N GLU A 9 -7.71 17.44 -25.98
CA GLU A 9 -8.10 16.65 -24.83
C GLU A 9 -6.98 15.71 -24.37
N TYR A 10 -6.36 14.99 -25.28
CA TYR A 10 -5.21 14.12 -25.02
C TYR A 10 -4.00 14.85 -24.40
N ILE A 11 -3.74 16.08 -24.84
CA ILE A 11 -2.68 16.89 -24.24
C ILE A 11 -3.13 17.43 -22.88
N ASN A 12 -4.39 17.85 -22.74
CA ASN A 12 -4.92 18.49 -21.54
C ASN A 12 -4.99 17.52 -20.34
N GLU A 13 -5.19 16.23 -20.57
CA GLU A 13 -5.09 15.19 -19.54
C GLU A 13 -3.69 15.09 -18.91
N ARG A 14 -2.65 15.43 -19.67
CA ARG A 14 -1.25 15.33 -19.27
C ARG A 14 -0.61 16.64 -18.84
N LYS A 15 -1.02 17.76 -19.45
CA LYS A 15 -0.54 19.09 -19.15
C LYS A 15 -1.62 20.11 -19.51
N LYS A 16 -2.05 20.92 -18.55
CA LYS A 16 -3.06 21.96 -18.79
C LYS A 16 -2.62 22.87 -19.95
N ILE A 17 -3.35 22.80 -21.05
CA ILE A 17 -3.20 23.72 -22.18
C ILE A 17 -3.87 25.03 -21.83
N SER A 18 -3.35 26.16 -22.39
CA SER A 18 -4.04 27.44 -22.30
C SER A 18 -5.45 27.32 -22.90
N TYR A 19 -6.46 27.68 -22.12
CA TYR A 19 -7.88 27.68 -22.53
C TYR A 19 -8.13 28.39 -23.87
N GLY A 20 -7.27 29.35 -24.24
CA GLY A 20 -7.37 30.04 -25.51
C GLY A 20 -7.26 29.16 -26.76
N TYR A 21 -6.38 28.16 -26.76
CA TYR A 21 -6.21 27.26 -27.89
C TYR A 21 -7.39 26.29 -28.05
N THR A 22 -7.85 25.73 -26.98
CA THR A 22 -9.00 24.79 -26.98
C THR A 22 -10.25 25.49 -27.44
N ASN A 23 -10.52 26.70 -26.94
CA ASN A 23 -11.66 27.51 -27.34
C ASN A 23 -11.58 27.93 -28.82
N LEU A 24 -10.40 28.34 -29.30
CA LEU A 24 -10.21 28.71 -30.71
C LEU A 24 -10.53 27.53 -31.64
N ILE A 25 -10.00 26.36 -31.38
CA ILE A 25 -10.27 25.15 -32.18
C ILE A 25 -11.75 24.80 -32.12
N THR A 26 -12.39 24.83 -30.98
CA THR A 26 -13.83 24.52 -30.81
C THR A 26 -14.69 25.51 -31.61
N VAL A 27 -14.37 26.79 -31.57
CA VAL A 27 -15.09 27.82 -32.31
C VAL A 27 -14.91 27.64 -33.82
N LEU A 28 -13.69 27.38 -34.29
CA LEU A 28 -13.44 27.13 -35.74
C LEU A 28 -14.15 25.86 -36.22
N CYS A 29 -14.20 24.81 -35.40
CA CYS A 29 -14.97 23.59 -35.68
C CYS A 29 -16.47 23.88 -35.78
N GLY A 30 -17.00 24.66 -34.84
CA GLY A 30 -18.42 25.09 -34.86
C GLY A 30 -18.76 25.90 -36.11
N ILE A 31 -17.94 26.89 -36.47
CA ILE A 31 -18.12 27.67 -37.67
C ILE A 31 -18.10 26.79 -38.94
N SER A 32 -17.12 25.88 -39.04
CA SER A 32 -17.04 24.94 -40.15
C SER A 32 -18.31 24.08 -40.28
N LEU A 33 -18.83 23.55 -39.16
CA LEU A 33 -20.05 22.74 -39.15
C LEU A 33 -21.26 23.56 -39.62
N VAL A 34 -21.44 24.77 -39.11
CA VAL A 34 -22.55 25.67 -39.46
C VAL A 34 -22.50 26.00 -40.96
N LEU A 35 -21.33 26.31 -41.47
CA LEU A 35 -21.16 26.60 -42.91
C LEU A 35 -21.48 25.39 -43.81
N TRP A 36 -21.12 24.19 -43.38
CA TRP A 36 -21.51 22.94 -44.06
C TRP A 36 -23.02 22.68 -44.02
N LEU A 37 -23.69 22.96 -42.89
CA LEU A 37 -25.13 22.88 -42.78
C LEU A 37 -25.84 23.90 -43.72
N ILE A 38 -25.32 25.14 -43.79
CA ILE A 38 -25.83 26.15 -44.70
C ILE A 38 -25.69 25.71 -46.15
N ASN A 39 -24.56 25.05 -46.49
CA ASN A 39 -24.37 24.54 -47.86
C ASN A 39 -25.44 23.54 -48.28
N ALA A 40 -25.96 22.73 -47.38
CA ALA A 40 -27.04 21.77 -47.66
C ALA A 40 -28.32 22.45 -48.19
N PHE A 41 -28.51 23.75 -47.88
CA PHE A 41 -29.72 24.49 -48.28
C PHE A 41 -29.49 25.40 -49.53
N ASN A 42 -28.27 25.92 -49.71
CA ASN A 42 -28.02 26.93 -50.75
C ASN A 42 -26.95 26.55 -51.78
N GLY A 43 -26.36 25.36 -51.70
CA GLY A 43 -25.36 24.90 -52.66
C GLY A 43 -24.09 25.77 -52.77
N MET A 44 -23.74 26.49 -51.69
CA MET A 44 -22.67 27.47 -51.67
C MET A 44 -21.28 26.88 -51.97
N TYR A 45 -21.04 25.63 -51.59
CA TYR A 45 -19.80 24.90 -51.77
C TYR A 45 -19.89 23.86 -52.90
N ILE A 46 -20.91 23.01 -52.81
CA ILE A 46 -21.17 21.93 -53.76
C ILE A 46 -22.69 21.86 -53.95
N TYR A 47 -23.14 21.74 -55.20
CA TYR A 47 -24.53 21.49 -55.53
C TYR A 47 -24.63 20.41 -56.61
N TYR A 48 -25.78 19.78 -56.71
CA TYR A 48 -26.06 18.80 -57.77
C TYR A 48 -26.78 19.46 -58.92
N ASP A 49 -26.30 19.25 -60.14
CA ASP A 49 -27.01 19.73 -61.31
C ASP A 49 -28.23 18.87 -61.66
N ALA A 50 -28.95 19.24 -62.72
CA ALA A 50 -30.14 18.51 -63.16
C ALA A 50 -29.86 17.05 -63.60
N THR A 51 -28.58 16.72 -63.82
CA THR A 51 -28.12 15.37 -64.22
C THR A 51 -27.66 14.55 -63.04
N GLY A 52 -27.66 15.13 -61.81
CA GLY A 52 -27.21 14.48 -60.59
C GLY A 52 -25.69 14.47 -60.41
N LEU A 53 -24.95 15.25 -61.19
CA LEU A 53 -23.51 15.39 -61.08
C LEU A 53 -23.13 16.52 -60.11
N ASP A 54 -22.07 16.29 -59.32
CA ASP A 54 -21.50 17.26 -58.39
C ASP A 54 -20.92 18.45 -59.15
N GLN A 55 -21.35 19.66 -58.80
CA GLN A 55 -20.80 20.92 -59.32
C GLN A 55 -20.21 21.75 -58.19
N THR A 56 -19.12 22.44 -58.46
CA THR A 56 -18.49 23.33 -57.47
C THR A 56 -19.28 24.65 -57.41
N GLY A 57 -19.70 24.99 -56.18
CA GLY A 57 -20.38 26.26 -55.92
C GLY A 57 -19.41 27.46 -55.90
N PRO A 58 -19.95 28.68 -55.90
CA PRO A 58 -19.16 29.92 -56.02
C PRO A 58 -18.14 30.10 -54.88
N HIS A 59 -18.36 29.48 -53.71
CA HIS A 59 -17.48 29.59 -52.57
C HIS A 59 -16.76 28.27 -52.22
N TYR A 60 -16.60 27.37 -53.18
CA TYR A 60 -15.92 26.07 -52.98
C TYR A 60 -14.53 26.20 -52.36
N LEU A 61 -13.73 27.19 -52.78
CA LEU A 61 -12.38 27.44 -52.22
C LEU A 61 -12.41 27.76 -50.72
N LEU A 62 -13.48 28.36 -50.23
CA LEU A 62 -13.63 28.66 -48.80
C LEU A 62 -13.79 27.37 -48.00
N SER A 63 -14.48 26.37 -48.53
CA SER A 63 -14.62 25.06 -47.87
C SER A 63 -13.26 24.36 -47.74
N GLN A 64 -12.40 24.52 -48.75
CA GLN A 64 -11.05 23.94 -48.75
C GLN A 64 -10.12 24.61 -47.72
N ALA A 65 -10.31 25.92 -47.44
CA ALA A 65 -9.51 26.63 -46.45
C ALA A 65 -9.62 25.96 -45.05
N PHE A 66 -10.78 25.50 -44.65
CA PHE A 66 -10.95 24.79 -43.37
C PHE A 66 -10.26 23.42 -43.34
N ASN A 67 -10.21 22.73 -44.51
CA ASN A 67 -9.52 21.47 -44.67
C ASN A 67 -7.99 21.60 -44.59
N VAL A 68 -7.45 22.80 -44.73
CA VAL A 68 -6.01 23.10 -44.61
C VAL A 68 -5.69 23.69 -43.22
N VAL A 69 -6.46 24.69 -42.78
CA VAL A 69 -6.18 25.46 -41.57
C VAL A 69 -6.26 24.60 -40.31
N LEU A 70 -7.31 23.79 -40.17
CA LEU A 70 -7.48 22.94 -38.97
C LEU A 70 -6.38 21.88 -38.85
N PRO A 71 -6.04 21.07 -39.87
CA PRO A 71 -4.90 20.16 -39.79
C PRO A 71 -3.57 20.88 -39.54
N ALA A 72 -3.32 22.02 -40.18
CA ALA A 72 -2.09 22.79 -39.92
C ALA A 72 -1.98 23.25 -38.48
N MET A 73 -3.07 23.70 -37.85
CA MET A 73 -3.10 24.07 -36.45
C MET A 73 -2.82 22.86 -35.54
N THR A 74 -3.37 21.69 -35.85
CA THR A 74 -3.11 20.46 -35.08
C THR A 74 -1.68 19.99 -35.20
N MET A 75 -1.07 20.11 -36.40
CA MET A 75 0.35 19.81 -36.59
C MET A 75 1.24 20.73 -35.76
N VAL A 76 0.99 22.04 -35.78
CA VAL A 76 1.71 23.01 -34.93
C VAL A 76 1.54 22.69 -33.46
N LEU A 77 0.34 22.34 -33.03
CA LEU A 77 0.07 21.96 -31.63
C LEU A 77 0.81 20.70 -31.26
N ALA A 78 0.81 19.66 -32.08
CA ALA A 78 1.53 18.42 -31.87
C ALA A 78 3.05 18.65 -31.73
N PHE A 79 3.64 19.47 -32.57
CA PHE A 79 5.06 19.83 -32.47
C PHE A 79 5.36 20.67 -31.23
N ARG A 80 4.50 21.61 -30.86
CA ARG A 80 4.70 22.46 -29.68
C ARG A 80 4.66 21.67 -28.36
N TYR A 81 3.90 20.61 -28.33
CA TYR A 81 3.72 19.75 -27.13
C TYR A 81 4.37 18.37 -27.29
N HIS A 82 5.37 18.24 -28.19
CA HIS A 82 6.05 16.96 -28.42
C HIS A 82 6.67 16.35 -27.16
N ASP A 83 7.12 17.18 -26.21
CA ASP A 83 7.68 16.71 -24.93
C ASP A 83 6.63 15.96 -24.07
N VAL A 84 5.36 16.31 -24.22
CA VAL A 84 4.23 15.70 -23.47
C VAL A 84 3.66 14.50 -24.22
N ILE A 85 3.60 14.61 -25.55
CA ILE A 85 3.01 13.60 -26.44
C ILE A 85 4.02 12.47 -26.73
N GLY A 86 5.32 12.79 -26.74
CA GLY A 86 6.41 11.93 -27.21
C GLY A 86 6.57 11.96 -28.73
N TRP A 87 7.81 11.88 -29.24
CA TRP A 87 8.14 11.99 -30.65
C TRP A 87 7.39 11.01 -31.54
N ARG A 88 7.20 9.75 -31.10
CA ARG A 88 6.44 8.73 -31.87
C ARG A 88 5.01 9.18 -32.12
N ASN A 89 4.33 9.62 -31.10
CA ASN A 89 2.93 10.05 -31.19
C ASN A 89 2.81 11.40 -31.91
N THR A 90 3.75 12.31 -31.76
CA THR A 90 3.80 13.57 -32.54
C THR A 90 3.77 13.30 -34.04
N TRP A 91 4.59 12.36 -34.55
CA TRP A 91 4.58 11.99 -35.94
C TRP A 91 3.26 11.38 -36.39
N ILE A 92 2.59 10.61 -35.56
CA ILE A 92 1.25 10.06 -35.86
C ILE A 92 0.25 11.21 -36.08
N TRP A 93 0.26 12.21 -35.21
CA TRP A 93 -0.61 13.36 -35.29
C TRP A 93 -0.28 14.25 -36.50
N VAL A 94 0.97 14.34 -36.88
CA VAL A 94 1.42 15.08 -38.10
C VAL A 94 0.98 14.34 -39.34
N LEU A 95 1.21 13.03 -39.45
CA LEU A 95 0.78 12.22 -40.59
C LEU A 95 -0.74 12.28 -40.80
N TYR A 96 -1.49 12.20 -39.73
CA TYR A 96 -2.96 12.35 -39.81
C TYR A 96 -3.38 13.69 -40.43
N GLY A 97 -2.80 14.80 -40.01
CA GLY A 97 -3.08 16.12 -40.55
C GLY A 97 -2.60 16.27 -42.02
N LEU A 98 -1.51 15.61 -42.36
CA LEU A 98 -0.90 15.70 -43.70
C LEU A 98 -1.71 14.95 -44.78
N ILE A 99 -2.26 13.78 -44.46
CA ILE A 99 -2.97 12.93 -45.44
C ILE A 99 -4.17 13.64 -46.08
N PRO A 100 -5.08 14.30 -45.38
CA PRO A 100 -6.17 15.06 -45.96
C PRO A 100 -5.68 16.23 -46.80
N VAL A 101 -4.61 16.92 -46.38
CA VAL A 101 -4.04 18.04 -47.14
C VAL A 101 -3.46 17.57 -48.47
N LEU A 102 -2.73 16.45 -48.48
CA LEU A 102 -2.20 15.86 -49.72
C LEU A 102 -3.27 15.31 -50.64
N SER A 103 -4.49 15.06 -50.18
CA SER A 103 -5.59 14.62 -51.06
C SER A 103 -6.23 15.76 -51.85
N ILE A 104 -6.01 17.03 -51.50
CA ILE A 104 -6.60 18.20 -52.15
C ILE A 104 -6.12 18.34 -53.62
N PRO A 105 -4.83 18.24 -53.96
CA PRO A 105 -4.38 18.28 -55.37
C PRO A 105 -5.01 17.17 -56.22
N VAL A 106 -5.19 15.97 -55.66
CA VAL A 106 -5.82 14.84 -56.36
C VAL A 106 -7.29 15.15 -56.65
N GLN A 107 -7.99 15.76 -55.71
CA GLN A 107 -9.37 16.18 -55.90
C GLN A 107 -9.52 17.24 -57.02
N VAL A 108 -8.58 18.20 -57.08
CA VAL A 108 -8.60 19.25 -58.09
C VAL A 108 -8.26 18.71 -59.49
N LEU A 109 -7.34 17.74 -59.57
CA LEU A 109 -6.88 17.22 -60.86
C LEU A 109 -7.83 16.18 -61.49
N TRP A 110 -8.48 15.36 -60.66
CA TRP A 110 -9.28 14.22 -61.15
C TRP A 110 -10.76 14.25 -60.81
N ALA A 111 -11.28 15.37 -60.26
CA ALA A 111 -12.70 15.54 -59.87
C ALA A 111 -13.27 14.40 -59.02
N VAL A 112 -12.40 13.67 -58.35
CA VAL A 112 -12.77 12.59 -57.39
C VAL A 112 -12.72 13.14 -55.97
N THR A 113 -13.56 12.67 -55.09
CA THR A 113 -13.60 13.10 -53.68
C THR A 113 -12.77 12.18 -52.73
N PRO A 114 -11.43 12.09 -52.86
CA PRO A 114 -10.59 11.23 -52.06
C PRO A 114 -10.46 11.72 -50.62
N VAL A 115 -10.86 12.99 -50.35
CA VAL A 115 -10.73 13.61 -49.02
C VAL A 115 -11.50 12.83 -47.94
N CYS A 116 -12.71 12.38 -48.26
CA CYS A 116 -13.52 11.60 -47.31
C CYS A 116 -12.85 10.24 -46.98
N LEU A 117 -12.27 9.60 -47.99
CA LEU A 117 -11.59 8.30 -47.81
C LEU A 117 -10.29 8.48 -47.04
N ALA A 118 -9.51 9.53 -47.38
CA ALA A 118 -8.28 9.87 -46.67
C ALA A 118 -8.54 10.24 -45.21
N THR A 119 -9.58 11.01 -44.91
CA THR A 119 -9.94 11.35 -43.51
C THR A 119 -10.42 10.14 -42.71
N THR A 120 -11.20 9.25 -43.34
CA THR A 120 -11.68 8.02 -42.71
C THR A 120 -10.53 7.08 -42.37
N VAL A 121 -9.63 6.84 -43.31
CA VAL A 121 -8.44 6.00 -43.10
C VAL A 121 -7.55 6.57 -41.98
N SER A 122 -7.33 7.88 -42.01
CA SER A 122 -6.54 8.55 -40.99
C SER A 122 -7.19 8.44 -39.59
N LEU A 123 -8.52 8.57 -39.51
CA LEU A 123 -9.26 8.46 -38.25
C LEU A 123 -9.16 7.03 -37.67
N VAL A 124 -9.28 6.01 -38.53
CA VAL A 124 -9.11 4.61 -38.10
C VAL A 124 -7.69 4.34 -37.60
N LEU A 125 -6.67 4.88 -38.32
CA LEU A 125 -5.28 4.73 -37.89
C LEU A 125 -5.03 5.36 -36.51
N VAL A 126 -5.47 6.59 -36.29
CA VAL A 126 -5.31 7.25 -34.98
C VAL A 126 -6.08 6.51 -33.88
N TYR A 127 -7.31 6.09 -34.17
CA TYR A 127 -8.12 5.30 -33.22
C TYR A 127 -7.39 4.03 -32.82
N THR A 128 -6.90 3.24 -33.77
CA THR A 128 -6.18 2.00 -33.48
C THR A 128 -4.90 2.22 -32.68
N LEU A 129 -4.14 3.29 -33.01
CA LEU A 129 -2.92 3.63 -32.30
C LEU A 129 -3.17 4.05 -30.84
N ILE A 130 -4.23 4.84 -30.60
CA ILE A 130 -4.63 5.24 -29.23
C ILE A 130 -5.04 4.00 -28.44
N HIS A 131 -5.84 3.11 -29.02
CA HIS A 131 -6.26 1.89 -28.34
C HIS A 131 -5.11 0.94 -28.04
N VAL A 132 -4.14 0.79 -28.94
CA VAL A 132 -2.94 -0.03 -28.68
C VAL A 132 -2.14 0.57 -27.53
N GLU A 133 -1.95 1.90 -27.51
CA GLU A 133 -1.23 2.56 -26.41
C GLU A 133 -1.96 2.43 -25.06
N GLN A 134 -3.29 2.52 -25.06
CA GLN A 134 -4.09 2.31 -23.86
C GLN A 134 -3.97 0.86 -23.33
N ALA A 135 -4.10 -0.11 -24.23
CA ALA A 135 -3.95 -1.52 -23.88
C ALA A 135 -2.55 -1.84 -23.33
N GLU A 136 -1.48 -1.28 -23.92
CA GLU A 136 -0.12 -1.42 -23.38
C GLU A 136 0.03 -0.80 -21.98
N ARG A 137 -0.60 0.33 -21.72
CA ARG A 137 -0.59 0.98 -20.40
C ARG A 137 -1.35 0.17 -19.36
N GLU A 138 -2.54 -0.29 -19.68
CA GLU A 138 -3.36 -1.13 -18.80
C GLU A 138 -2.61 -2.40 -18.42
N ALA A 139 -2.00 -3.09 -19.40
CA ALA A 139 -1.19 -4.27 -19.16
C ALA A 139 0.04 -4.00 -18.26
N ASN A 140 0.69 -2.85 -18.42
CA ASN A 140 1.83 -2.47 -17.59
C ASN A 140 1.41 -2.13 -16.15
N ILE A 141 0.26 -1.44 -15.96
CA ILE A 141 -0.29 -1.14 -14.64
C ILE A 141 -0.70 -2.45 -13.92
N GLU A 142 -1.37 -3.36 -14.62
CA GLU A 142 -1.74 -4.66 -14.07
C GLU A 142 -0.52 -5.47 -13.63
N LYS A 143 0.53 -5.47 -14.45
CA LYS A 143 1.81 -6.13 -14.12
C LYS A 143 2.48 -5.52 -12.89
N GLU A 144 2.48 -4.18 -12.79
CA GLU A 144 3.05 -3.47 -11.63
C GLU A 144 2.26 -3.76 -10.35
N LEU A 145 0.93 -3.79 -10.43
CA LEU A 145 0.05 -4.16 -9.32
C LEU A 145 0.31 -5.59 -8.85
N ALA A 146 0.37 -6.55 -9.77
CA ALA A 146 0.67 -7.94 -9.45
C ALA A 146 2.04 -8.10 -8.78
N GLN A 147 3.06 -7.37 -9.23
CA GLN A 147 4.38 -7.37 -8.60
C GLN A 147 4.36 -6.79 -7.19
N LYS A 148 3.61 -5.69 -6.96
CA LYS A 148 3.45 -5.09 -5.63
C LYS A 148 2.70 -6.01 -4.67
N GLU A 149 1.66 -6.69 -5.15
CA GLU A 149 0.92 -7.67 -4.35
C GLU A 149 1.79 -8.86 -3.95
N LEU A 150 2.61 -9.37 -4.90
CA LEU A 150 3.55 -10.45 -4.61
C LEU A 150 4.59 -10.02 -3.57
N ALA A 151 5.22 -8.85 -3.75
CA ALA A 151 6.20 -8.31 -2.82
C ALA A 151 5.60 -8.06 -1.42
N LEU A 152 4.34 -7.58 -1.35
CA LEU A 152 3.62 -7.41 -0.09
C LEU A 152 3.34 -8.75 0.59
N SER A 153 2.95 -9.77 -0.20
CA SER A 153 2.73 -11.13 0.30
C SER A 153 4.02 -11.76 0.84
N GLU A 154 5.13 -11.63 0.12
CA GLU A 154 6.45 -12.11 0.56
C GLU A 154 6.94 -11.37 1.82
N SER A 155 6.75 -10.05 1.88
CA SER A 155 7.07 -9.25 3.06
C SER A 155 6.24 -9.69 4.27
N ASN A 156 4.94 -9.90 4.09
CA ASN A 156 4.06 -10.40 5.16
C ASN A 156 4.48 -11.79 5.62
N ASN A 157 4.82 -12.71 4.71
CA ASN A 157 5.29 -14.05 5.07
C ASN A 157 6.61 -14.01 5.84
N SER A 158 7.55 -13.14 5.46
CA SER A 158 8.82 -12.99 6.18
C SER A 158 8.62 -12.38 7.58
N LEU A 159 7.69 -11.42 7.73
CA LEU A 159 7.31 -10.88 9.04
C LEU A 159 6.71 -11.95 9.95
N VAL A 160 5.84 -12.81 9.42
CA VAL A 160 5.25 -13.95 10.13
C VAL A 160 6.33 -14.89 10.65
N LEU A 161 7.27 -15.28 9.81
CA LEU A 161 8.37 -16.17 10.19
C LEU A 161 9.34 -15.54 11.19
N SER A 162 9.56 -14.22 11.09
CA SER A 162 10.45 -13.50 12.02
C SER A 162 9.84 -13.32 13.43
N GLN A 163 8.51 -13.33 13.56
CA GLN A 163 7.83 -13.25 14.85
C GLN A 163 7.92 -14.56 15.66
N ILE A 164 8.14 -15.70 14.99
CA ILE A 164 8.46 -16.94 15.68
C ILE A 164 9.98 -16.94 15.91
N GLN A 165 10.42 -16.74 17.14
CA GLN A 165 11.85 -16.73 17.48
C GLN A 165 12.49 -18.10 17.17
N PRO A 166 13.34 -18.23 16.11
CA PRO A 166 13.92 -19.53 15.74
C PRO A 166 14.72 -20.17 16.87
N HIS A 167 15.44 -19.34 17.62
CA HIS A 167 16.24 -19.78 18.78
C HIS A 167 15.38 -20.41 19.90
N PHE A 168 14.18 -19.86 20.17
CA PHE A 168 13.26 -20.47 21.12
C PHE A 168 12.79 -21.84 20.65
N LEU A 169 12.44 -22.00 19.37
CA LEU A 169 12.01 -23.29 18.81
C LEU A 169 13.08 -24.35 18.96
N TYR A 170 14.33 -24.05 18.61
CA TYR A 170 15.44 -24.98 18.76
C TYR A 170 15.68 -25.39 20.20
N ASN A 171 15.61 -24.42 21.13
CA ASN A 171 15.80 -24.69 22.54
C ASN A 171 14.65 -25.53 23.13
N ALA A 172 13.41 -25.22 22.79
CA ALA A 172 12.24 -25.98 23.23
C ALA A 172 12.31 -27.44 22.75
N LEU A 173 12.58 -27.66 21.44
CA LEU A 173 12.74 -29.00 20.87
C LEU A 173 13.91 -29.76 21.51
N THR A 174 15.04 -29.11 21.76
CA THR A 174 16.20 -29.73 22.45
C THR A 174 15.85 -30.11 23.88
N SER A 175 15.10 -29.28 24.60
CA SER A 175 14.65 -29.58 25.96
C SER A 175 13.66 -30.74 25.97
N ILE A 176 12.71 -30.77 25.05
CA ILE A 176 11.75 -31.88 24.89
C ILE A 176 12.49 -33.19 24.58
N TYR A 177 13.46 -33.15 23.67
CA TYR A 177 14.25 -34.35 23.33
C TYR A 177 14.96 -34.93 24.55
N ARG A 178 15.60 -34.08 25.37
CA ARG A 178 16.25 -34.51 26.63
C ARG A 178 15.26 -35.11 27.62
N LEU A 179 14.03 -34.60 27.71
CA LEU A 179 13.01 -35.11 28.59
C LEU A 179 12.50 -36.49 28.18
N CYS A 180 12.56 -36.85 26.89
CA CYS A 180 12.10 -38.15 26.38
C CYS A 180 12.79 -39.33 27.10
N ASP A 181 14.08 -39.18 27.40
CA ASP A 181 14.86 -40.22 28.04
C ASP A 181 14.75 -40.20 29.58
N VAL A 182 14.54 -39.00 30.18
CA VAL A 182 14.60 -38.82 31.66
C VAL A 182 13.21 -38.82 32.28
N LYS A 183 12.24 -38.15 31.68
CA LYS A 183 10.87 -37.95 32.18
C LYS A 183 9.87 -38.01 31.01
N PRO A 184 9.51 -39.18 30.48
CA PRO A 184 8.66 -39.30 29.28
C PRO A 184 7.28 -38.61 29.40
N GLU A 185 6.67 -38.63 30.57
CA GLU A 185 5.37 -37.97 30.76
C GLU A 185 5.51 -36.44 30.69
N ALA A 186 6.57 -35.86 31.28
CA ALA A 186 6.87 -34.44 31.15
C ALA A 186 7.19 -34.04 29.69
N ALA A 187 7.81 -34.95 28.92
CA ALA A 187 8.03 -34.73 27.49
C ALA A 187 6.71 -34.63 26.72
N LYS A 188 5.72 -35.47 27.01
CA LYS A 188 4.38 -35.42 26.38
C LYS A 188 3.68 -34.10 26.69
N GLU A 189 3.73 -33.64 27.95
CA GLU A 189 3.18 -32.37 28.35
C GLU A 189 3.88 -31.20 27.66
N ALA A 190 5.21 -31.25 27.53
CA ALA A 190 6.00 -30.25 26.81
C ALA A 190 5.64 -30.17 25.33
N VAL A 191 5.44 -31.32 24.65
CA VAL A 191 4.96 -31.37 23.26
C VAL A 191 3.58 -30.72 23.14
N SER A 192 2.67 -31.00 24.08
CA SER A 192 1.34 -30.39 24.10
C SER A 192 1.42 -28.85 24.21
N ASN A 193 2.23 -28.37 25.16
CA ASN A 193 2.44 -26.93 25.36
C ASN A 193 3.13 -26.27 24.15
N PHE A 194 4.08 -26.96 23.51
CA PHE A 194 4.72 -26.50 22.29
C PHE A 194 3.73 -26.35 21.12
N SER A 195 2.85 -27.35 20.96
CA SER A 195 1.78 -27.30 19.95
C SER A 195 0.81 -26.14 20.21
N LYS A 196 0.41 -25.90 21.49
CA LYS A 196 -0.45 -24.76 21.86
C LYS A 196 0.24 -23.43 21.59
N TYR A 197 1.51 -23.30 21.93
CA TYR A 197 2.31 -22.11 21.65
C TYR A 197 2.41 -21.81 20.16
N LEU A 198 2.75 -22.80 19.33
CA LEU A 198 2.83 -22.62 17.88
C LEU A 198 1.49 -22.20 17.27
N ARG A 199 0.41 -22.86 17.67
CA ARG A 199 -0.94 -22.53 17.19
C ARG A 199 -1.34 -21.12 17.61
N GLY A 200 -1.11 -20.73 18.86
CA GLY A 200 -1.41 -19.39 19.35
C GLY A 200 -0.64 -18.31 18.59
N ASN A 201 0.65 -18.51 18.27
CA ASN A 201 1.41 -17.59 17.43
C ASN A 201 0.82 -17.47 16.02
N LEU A 202 0.49 -18.59 15.38
CA LEU A 202 -0.10 -18.57 14.03
C LEU A 202 -1.47 -17.89 14.01
N ASP A 203 -2.29 -18.13 15.03
CA ASP A 203 -3.60 -17.49 15.14
C ASP A 203 -3.47 -15.98 15.42
N SER A 204 -2.53 -15.57 16.26
CA SER A 204 -2.23 -14.15 16.55
C SER A 204 -1.78 -13.37 15.32
N ILE A 205 -1.05 -14.02 14.40
CA ILE A 205 -0.61 -13.42 13.14
C ILE A 205 -1.78 -13.24 12.17
N LYS A 206 -2.72 -14.19 12.14
CA LYS A 206 -3.89 -14.13 11.26
C LYS A 206 -4.97 -13.17 11.77
N GLN A 207 -5.09 -13.03 13.09
CA GLN A 207 -6.08 -12.18 13.71
C GLN A 207 -5.58 -10.74 13.80
N LYS A 208 -6.14 -9.86 12.95
CA LYS A 208 -6.00 -8.40 13.08
C LYS A 208 -6.90 -7.80 14.17
N LYS A 209 -7.64 -8.63 14.92
CA LYS A 209 -8.61 -8.19 15.93
C LYS A 209 -8.03 -8.31 17.33
N MET A 210 -8.58 -7.52 18.25
CA MET A 210 -8.31 -7.65 19.68
C MET A 210 -8.64 -9.07 20.17
N ILE A 211 -7.86 -9.57 21.12
CA ILE A 211 -8.08 -10.86 21.78
C ILE A 211 -8.40 -10.64 23.26
N SER A 212 -9.06 -11.60 23.90
CA SER A 212 -9.27 -11.54 25.34
C SER A 212 -7.95 -11.69 26.08
N PHE A 213 -7.81 -10.99 27.21
CA PHE A 213 -6.67 -11.18 28.10
C PHE A 213 -6.51 -12.65 28.53
N ALA A 214 -7.63 -13.35 28.76
CA ALA A 214 -7.61 -14.76 29.13
C ALA A 214 -6.96 -15.64 28.04
N ASP A 215 -7.16 -15.34 26.78
CA ASP A 215 -6.52 -16.09 25.68
C ASP A 215 -5.05 -15.74 25.53
N GLU A 216 -4.67 -14.46 25.66
CA GLU A 216 -3.26 -14.05 25.71
C GLU A 216 -2.53 -14.70 26.90
N LEU A 217 -3.18 -14.78 28.06
CA LEU A 217 -2.61 -15.41 29.25
C LEU A 217 -2.42 -16.92 29.06
N LYS A 218 -3.39 -17.64 28.45
CA LYS A 218 -3.24 -19.07 28.12
C LYS A 218 -2.06 -19.30 27.17
N HIS A 219 -1.90 -18.41 26.18
CA HIS A 219 -0.77 -18.48 25.26
C HIS A 219 0.56 -18.25 25.98
N LEU A 220 0.63 -17.23 26.83
CA LEU A 220 1.80 -16.94 27.67
C LEU A 220 2.13 -18.10 28.63
N GLN A 221 1.13 -18.73 29.24
CA GLN A 221 1.33 -19.90 30.12
C GLN A 221 1.96 -21.07 29.37
N ALA A 222 1.55 -21.33 28.11
CA ALA A 222 2.16 -22.36 27.28
C ALA A 222 3.64 -22.05 26.96
N TYR A 223 3.96 -20.80 26.67
CA TYR A 223 5.35 -20.33 26.49
C TYR A 223 6.18 -20.51 27.77
N LEU A 224 5.68 -20.02 28.90
CA LEU A 224 6.38 -20.09 30.20
C LEU A 224 6.56 -21.52 30.71
N ALA A 225 5.64 -22.43 30.39
CA ALA A 225 5.78 -23.84 30.71
C ALA A 225 7.00 -24.47 30.00
N LEU A 226 7.24 -24.08 28.72
CA LEU A 226 8.42 -24.52 27.98
C LEU A 226 9.72 -23.89 28.49
N GLU A 227 9.69 -22.61 28.82
CA GLU A 227 10.84 -21.93 29.42
C GLU A 227 11.21 -22.50 30.81
N LYS A 228 10.22 -22.85 31.61
CA LYS A 228 10.45 -23.53 32.92
C LYS A 228 11.24 -24.83 32.76
N ILE A 229 11.00 -25.61 31.71
CA ILE A 229 11.77 -26.84 31.43
C ILE A 229 13.25 -26.50 31.20
N ARG A 230 13.54 -25.39 30.57
CA ARG A 230 14.90 -24.93 30.28
C ARG A 230 15.62 -24.35 31.49
N TYR A 231 14.89 -23.61 32.30
CA TYR A 231 15.44 -22.95 33.50
C TYR A 231 15.37 -23.83 34.76
N ASP A 232 14.63 -24.95 34.68
CA ASP A 232 14.40 -25.89 35.79
C ASP A 232 13.96 -25.15 37.07
N ASP A 233 14.55 -25.46 38.22
CA ASP A 233 14.25 -24.83 39.53
C ASP A 233 14.69 -23.35 39.63
N TYR A 234 15.36 -22.80 38.60
CA TYR A 234 15.83 -21.41 38.59
C TYR A 234 14.74 -20.40 38.27
N LEU A 235 13.60 -20.79 37.68
CA LEU A 235 12.54 -19.88 37.28
C LEU A 235 11.27 -20.12 38.09
N GLU A 236 10.87 -19.12 38.85
CA GLU A 236 9.57 -19.05 39.51
C GLU A 236 8.68 -18.04 38.75
N VAL A 237 7.43 -18.43 38.48
CA VAL A 237 6.43 -17.54 37.88
C VAL A 237 5.23 -17.45 38.78
N ARG A 238 4.85 -16.23 39.14
CA ARG A 238 3.69 -15.95 40.01
C ARG A 238 2.67 -15.13 39.22
N TYR A 239 1.40 -15.46 39.42
CA TYR A 239 0.26 -14.75 38.86
C TYR A 239 -0.62 -14.20 39.95
N ASP A 240 -0.93 -12.90 39.93
CA ASP A 240 -1.88 -12.23 40.79
C ASP A 240 -2.81 -11.39 39.92
N ILE A 241 -3.88 -12.01 39.42
CA ILE A 241 -4.72 -11.46 38.36
C ILE A 241 -6.13 -11.30 38.87
N GLN A 242 -6.53 -10.05 39.11
CA GLN A 242 -7.86 -9.67 39.57
C GLN A 242 -8.75 -9.20 38.41
N ALA A 243 -8.16 -8.67 37.31
CA ALA A 243 -8.86 -8.22 36.13
C ALA A 243 -8.60 -9.17 34.95
N MET A 244 -9.64 -9.89 34.50
CA MET A 244 -9.53 -10.87 33.40
C MET A 244 -10.43 -10.53 32.20
N GLU A 245 -11.41 -9.64 32.36
CA GLU A 245 -12.41 -9.35 31.33
C GLU A 245 -12.09 -8.05 30.56
N PHE A 246 -11.01 -8.09 29.79
CA PHE A 246 -10.66 -7.00 28.88
C PHE A 246 -9.99 -7.55 27.63
N PHE A 247 -9.93 -6.70 26.60
CA PHE A 247 -9.34 -7.04 25.32
C PHE A 247 -8.07 -6.23 25.06
N LEU A 248 -7.11 -6.86 24.39
CA LEU A 248 -5.82 -6.25 24.04
C LEU A 248 -5.35 -6.71 22.66
N PRO A 249 -4.43 -5.97 22.04
CA PRO A 249 -3.80 -6.44 20.81
C PRO A 249 -3.02 -7.73 21.06
N PRO A 250 -3.06 -8.71 20.12
CA PRO A 250 -2.34 -9.98 20.29
C PRO A 250 -0.84 -9.76 20.49
N LEU A 251 -0.19 -10.66 21.24
CA LEU A 251 1.26 -10.63 21.55
C LEU A 251 1.69 -9.33 22.28
N THR A 252 0.85 -8.80 23.14
CA THR A 252 1.17 -7.62 23.96
C THR A 252 2.01 -7.99 25.18
N ILE A 253 1.66 -9.06 25.87
CA ILE A 253 2.30 -9.45 27.14
C ILE A 253 3.55 -10.30 26.90
N GLN A 254 3.50 -11.21 25.93
CA GLN A 254 4.60 -12.14 25.67
C GLN A 254 5.94 -11.44 25.45
N PRO A 255 6.12 -10.39 24.61
CA PRO A 255 7.40 -9.71 24.43
C PRO A 255 7.94 -9.08 25.72
N LEU A 256 7.06 -8.65 26.62
CA LEU A 256 7.44 -8.07 27.91
C LEU A 256 8.03 -9.14 28.84
N VAL A 257 7.39 -10.32 28.87
CA VAL A 257 7.88 -11.49 29.63
C VAL A 257 9.16 -12.05 29.03
N GLU A 258 9.29 -12.09 27.71
CA GLU A 258 10.53 -12.47 27.01
C GLU A 258 11.70 -11.55 27.41
N ASN A 259 11.46 -10.23 27.47
CA ASN A 259 12.45 -9.27 27.94
C ASN A 259 12.84 -9.50 29.41
N ALA A 260 11.87 -9.78 30.29
CA ALA A 260 12.14 -10.11 31.68
C ALA A 260 13.01 -11.38 31.83
N LEU A 261 12.73 -12.41 31.03
CA LEU A 261 13.51 -13.64 31.01
C LEU A 261 14.92 -13.41 30.47
N TYR A 262 15.02 -12.78 29.28
CA TYR A 262 16.29 -12.68 28.55
C TYR A 262 17.23 -11.64 29.15
N HIS A 263 16.71 -10.45 29.46
CA HIS A 263 17.52 -9.33 29.96
C HIS A 263 17.57 -9.27 31.48
N GLY A 264 16.50 -9.68 32.17
CA GLY A 264 16.43 -9.68 33.61
C GLY A 264 17.09 -10.91 34.24
N ILE A 265 16.56 -12.09 33.94
CA ILE A 265 16.83 -13.33 34.71
C ILE A 265 18.02 -14.12 34.17
N LYS A 266 18.21 -14.24 32.87
CA LYS A 266 19.18 -15.15 32.25
C LYS A 266 20.60 -15.08 32.86
N ASN A 267 21.03 -13.92 33.29
CA ASN A 267 22.37 -13.67 33.82
C ASN A 267 22.39 -13.40 35.32
N LYS A 268 21.27 -13.72 36.02
CA LYS A 268 21.17 -13.55 37.49
C LYS A 268 21.84 -14.70 38.22
N ARG A 269 22.51 -14.41 39.33
CA ARG A 269 22.94 -15.43 40.32
C ARG A 269 21.77 -15.73 41.26
N GLY A 270 21.29 -16.99 41.33
CA GLY A 270 20.17 -17.42 42.17
C GLY A 270 18.83 -17.42 41.46
N LYS A 271 17.75 -17.76 42.16
CA LYS A 271 16.40 -17.94 41.56
C LYS A 271 15.87 -16.66 40.92
N GLY A 272 15.50 -16.78 39.63
CA GLY A 272 14.76 -15.76 38.92
C GLY A 272 13.27 -15.87 39.22
N MET A 273 12.60 -14.74 39.40
CA MET A 273 11.16 -14.68 39.60
C MET A 273 10.56 -13.69 38.62
N ILE A 274 9.48 -14.09 37.96
CA ILE A 274 8.60 -13.21 37.23
C ILE A 274 7.24 -13.19 37.90
N ARG A 275 6.75 -11.99 38.18
CA ARG A 275 5.41 -11.78 38.69
C ARG A 275 4.58 -11.03 37.70
N ILE A 276 3.38 -11.52 37.42
CA ILE A 276 2.42 -10.94 36.49
C ILE A 276 1.18 -10.58 37.28
N ASP A 277 0.94 -9.28 37.45
CA ASP A 277 -0.18 -8.74 38.21
C ASP A 277 -1.16 -8.08 37.24
N GLY A 278 -2.46 -8.27 37.48
CA GLY A 278 -3.52 -7.62 36.70
C GLY A 278 -4.60 -7.09 37.65
N GLU A 279 -4.86 -5.79 37.58
CA GLU A 279 -5.87 -5.12 38.39
C GLU A 279 -6.61 -4.04 37.61
N MET A 280 -7.78 -3.63 38.08
CA MET A 280 -8.54 -2.48 37.58
C MET A 280 -8.24 -1.26 38.45
N GLU A 281 -7.90 -0.15 37.83
CA GLU A 281 -7.65 1.15 38.46
C GLU A 281 -8.39 2.24 37.71
N ASP A 282 -9.38 2.90 38.31
CA ASP A 282 -10.14 4.01 37.72
C ASP A 282 -10.70 3.73 36.32
N SER A 283 -11.25 2.54 36.04
CA SER A 283 -11.74 2.09 34.74
C SER A 283 -10.64 1.85 33.68
N ASP A 284 -9.38 1.80 34.09
CA ASP A 284 -8.27 1.34 33.26
C ASP A 284 -7.77 -0.03 33.76
N CYS A 285 -7.36 -0.90 32.85
CA CYS A 285 -6.71 -2.16 33.16
C CYS A 285 -5.21 -1.92 33.30
N ILE A 286 -4.65 -2.28 34.45
CA ILE A 286 -3.22 -2.17 34.74
C ILE A 286 -2.63 -3.57 34.82
N LEU A 287 -1.71 -3.87 33.90
CA LEU A 287 -0.91 -5.10 33.96
C LEU A 287 0.52 -4.75 34.36
N ARG A 288 1.08 -5.44 35.33
CA ARG A 288 2.48 -5.29 35.77
C ARG A 288 3.22 -6.59 35.53
N ILE A 289 4.32 -6.52 34.83
CA ILE A 289 5.27 -7.62 34.65
C ILE A 289 6.55 -7.23 35.39
N THR A 290 6.79 -7.91 36.50
CA THR A 290 7.92 -7.60 37.39
C THR A 290 8.88 -8.79 37.41
N ASP A 291 10.15 -8.52 37.12
CA ASP A 291 11.23 -9.47 37.35
C ASP A 291 12.12 -9.03 38.49
N ASN A 292 12.75 -10.00 39.15
CA ASN A 292 13.76 -9.77 40.17
C ASN A 292 15.19 -9.90 39.60
N GLY A 293 15.37 -9.55 38.31
CA GLY A 293 16.62 -9.68 37.56
C GLY A 293 17.69 -8.68 37.95
N ARG A 294 18.61 -8.43 37.04
CA ARG A 294 19.75 -7.51 37.28
C ARG A 294 19.35 -6.03 37.35
N GLY A 295 18.15 -5.68 36.86
CA GLY A 295 17.73 -4.29 36.75
C GLY A 295 18.58 -3.47 35.79
N MET A 296 18.36 -2.15 35.77
CA MET A 296 19.04 -1.17 34.90
C MET A 296 19.60 -0.03 35.71
N THR A 297 20.76 0.52 35.26
CA THR A 297 21.26 1.78 35.78
C THR A 297 20.36 2.94 35.36
N PRO A 298 20.38 4.08 36.07
CA PRO A 298 19.57 5.24 35.69
C PRO A 298 19.78 5.69 34.26
N GLU A 299 21.04 5.64 33.77
CA GLU A 299 21.39 6.02 32.40
C GLU A 299 20.74 5.07 31.38
N ARG A 300 20.86 3.74 31.61
CA ARG A 300 20.25 2.74 30.73
C ARG A 300 18.71 2.83 30.74
N LEU A 301 18.12 3.04 31.90
CA LEU A 301 16.67 3.24 32.03
C LEU A 301 16.22 4.48 31.26
N GLY A 302 17.00 5.56 31.27
CA GLY A 302 16.75 6.76 30.49
C GLY A 302 16.72 6.46 28.99
N GLN A 303 17.72 5.76 28.46
CA GLN A 303 17.80 5.34 27.07
C GLN A 303 16.62 4.45 26.66
N VAL A 304 16.26 3.49 27.50
CA VAL A 304 15.12 2.59 27.24
C VAL A 304 13.81 3.38 27.19
N ARG A 305 13.58 4.30 28.13
CA ARG A 305 12.39 5.16 28.12
C ARG A 305 12.31 6.06 26.89
N GLU A 306 13.43 6.60 26.45
CA GLU A 306 13.52 7.38 25.21
C GLU A 306 13.21 6.50 23.98
N GLY A 307 13.85 5.33 23.87
CA GLY A 307 13.63 4.38 22.78
C GLY A 307 12.20 3.87 22.67
N ILE A 308 11.49 3.70 23.80
CA ILE A 308 10.06 3.35 23.83
C ILE A 308 9.18 4.45 23.24
N ARG A 309 9.59 5.73 23.38
CA ARG A 309 8.84 6.89 22.90
C ARG A 309 9.20 7.30 21.47
N ASN A 310 10.44 7.10 21.08
CA ASN A 310 10.98 7.60 19.84
C ASN A 310 11.67 6.50 19.03
N ARG A 311 11.09 6.14 17.88
CA ARG A 311 11.64 5.11 16.98
C ARG A 311 13.08 5.40 16.53
N ASN A 312 13.43 6.67 16.33
CA ASN A 312 14.77 7.05 15.86
C ASN A 312 15.85 6.90 16.94
N ALA A 313 15.46 6.87 18.22
CA ALA A 313 16.33 6.59 19.35
C ALA A 313 16.29 5.12 19.80
N CYS A 314 15.53 4.27 19.09
CA CYS A 314 15.25 2.89 19.47
C CYS A 314 16.40 1.97 19.00
N GLU A 315 17.17 1.46 19.95
CA GLU A 315 18.12 0.37 19.70
C GLU A 315 17.39 -0.95 19.41
N THR A 316 18.07 -1.87 18.72
CA THR A 316 17.50 -3.19 18.35
C THR A 316 16.98 -3.95 19.56
N GLU A 317 17.65 -3.84 20.73
CA GLU A 317 17.24 -4.49 21.98
C GLU A 317 15.94 -3.92 22.58
N ILE A 318 15.61 -2.66 22.28
CA ILE A 318 14.43 -1.96 22.79
C ILE A 318 13.23 -2.10 21.84
N TYR A 319 13.49 -2.57 20.61
CA TYR A 319 12.50 -2.59 19.54
C TYR A 319 11.22 -3.37 19.90
N GLY A 320 11.34 -4.44 20.68
CA GLY A 320 10.20 -5.20 21.20
C GLY A 320 9.26 -4.36 22.08
N LEU A 321 9.84 -3.59 23.01
CA LEU A 321 9.10 -2.68 23.89
C LEU A 321 8.45 -1.53 23.13
N TYR A 322 9.20 -0.93 22.18
CA TYR A 322 8.68 0.11 21.31
C TYR A 322 7.46 -0.37 20.52
N ASN A 323 7.54 -1.54 19.89
CA ASN A 323 6.44 -2.10 19.10
C ASN A 323 5.19 -2.38 19.93
N VAL A 324 5.35 -2.86 21.15
CA VAL A 324 4.22 -3.07 22.08
C VAL A 324 3.59 -1.72 22.43
N ASN A 325 4.40 -0.73 22.80
CA ASN A 325 3.94 0.61 23.16
C ASN A 325 3.18 1.26 22.01
N GLU A 326 3.77 1.28 20.82
CA GLU A 326 3.19 1.88 19.63
C GLU A 326 1.87 1.21 19.22
N ARG A 327 1.82 -0.13 19.31
CA ARG A 327 0.61 -0.89 19.00
C ARG A 327 -0.53 -0.56 19.97
N ILE A 328 -0.24 -0.40 21.27
CA ILE A 328 -1.24 0.01 22.26
C ILE A 328 -1.73 1.43 21.95
N ARG A 329 -0.83 2.36 21.70
CA ARG A 329 -1.16 3.78 21.41
C ARG A 329 -1.98 3.94 20.12
N LEU A 330 -1.65 3.19 19.09
CA LEU A 330 -2.40 3.20 17.81
C LEU A 330 -3.84 2.67 17.97
N ASN A 331 -4.07 1.72 18.88
CA ASN A 331 -5.40 1.14 19.08
C ASN A 331 -6.25 1.91 20.10
N PHE A 332 -5.63 2.50 21.12
CA PHE A 332 -6.35 3.07 22.25
C PHE A 332 -6.05 4.55 22.51
N GLY A 333 -5.09 5.13 21.80
CA GLY A 333 -4.69 6.53 21.94
C GLY A 333 -3.51 6.78 22.86
N GLU A 334 -3.01 8.01 22.85
CA GLU A 334 -1.77 8.45 23.51
C GLU A 334 -1.75 8.30 25.04
N LYS A 335 -2.91 8.21 25.69
CA LYS A 335 -3.05 8.03 27.15
C LYS A 335 -2.55 6.64 27.58
N TYR A 336 -2.63 5.66 26.71
CA TYR A 336 -2.33 4.25 26.95
C TYR A 336 -0.95 3.88 26.45
N GLY A 337 -0.42 2.76 26.92
CA GLY A 337 0.90 2.30 26.52
C GLY A 337 1.64 1.62 27.66
N ILE A 338 2.97 1.61 27.57
CA ILE A 338 3.82 1.00 28.58
C ILE A 338 4.66 2.05 29.32
N THR A 339 4.87 1.81 30.59
CA THR A 339 5.85 2.52 31.41
C THR A 339 6.80 1.52 32.05
N ILE A 340 8.05 1.95 32.32
CA ILE A 340 9.08 1.08 32.86
C ILE A 340 9.76 1.71 34.06
N THR A 341 9.91 0.92 35.11
CA THR A 341 10.69 1.26 36.29
C THR A 341 11.70 0.16 36.56
N SER A 342 12.89 0.51 37.01
CA SER A 342 13.96 -0.45 37.27
C SER A 342 14.96 0.11 38.24
N THR A 343 15.51 -0.77 39.08
CA THR A 343 16.61 -0.48 39.99
C THR A 343 17.69 -1.52 39.77
N TYR A 344 18.93 -1.04 39.57
CA TYR A 344 20.06 -1.94 39.36
C TYR A 344 20.26 -2.87 40.56
N GLY A 345 20.32 -4.16 40.31
CA GLY A 345 20.46 -5.21 41.33
C GLY A 345 19.13 -5.73 41.91
N GLU A 346 18.02 -5.03 41.72
CA GLU A 346 16.71 -5.41 42.28
C GLU A 346 15.75 -6.01 41.24
N GLY A 347 15.78 -5.47 40.00
CA GLY A 347 14.95 -5.95 38.90
C GLY A 347 14.26 -4.84 38.09
N THR A 348 13.28 -5.25 37.28
CA THR A 348 12.52 -4.33 36.39
C THR A 348 11.02 -4.61 36.54
N CYS A 349 10.24 -3.55 36.49
CA CYS A 349 8.78 -3.61 36.38
C CYS A 349 8.34 -2.86 35.15
N VAL A 350 7.65 -3.55 34.22
CA VAL A 350 6.96 -2.98 33.08
C VAL A 350 5.48 -2.93 33.38
N THR A 351 4.90 -1.74 33.34
CA THR A 351 3.47 -1.51 33.54
C THR A 351 2.80 -1.20 32.22
N VAL A 352 1.77 -1.94 31.89
CA VAL A 352 0.91 -1.74 30.73
C VAL A 352 -0.41 -1.13 31.21
N ARG A 353 -0.81 0.01 30.61
CA ARG A 353 -2.09 0.64 30.86
C ARG A 353 -2.98 0.52 29.63
N LEU A 354 -4.17 -0.02 29.79
CA LEU A 354 -5.17 -0.25 28.76
C LEU A 354 -6.52 0.26 29.23
N PRO A 355 -7.45 0.67 28.34
CA PRO A 355 -8.82 0.96 28.75
C PRO A 355 -9.55 -0.33 29.13
N GLU A 356 -10.58 -0.20 29.96
CA GLU A 356 -11.62 -1.22 30.09
C GLU A 356 -12.37 -1.32 28.76
N TYR A 357 -11.89 -2.21 27.88
CA TYR A 357 -12.47 -2.41 26.54
C TYR A 357 -13.22 -3.74 26.53
N THR A 358 -14.53 -3.66 26.44
CA THR A 358 -15.44 -4.79 26.19
C THR A 358 -15.90 -4.73 24.73
N LEU A 359 -15.88 -5.87 24.02
CA LEU A 359 -16.38 -6.00 22.63
C LEU A 359 -17.90 -5.90 22.59
#